data_f20356d71c6fff7857b55fe573f0669d
#
_entry.id   f20356d71c6fff7857b55fe573f0669d
#
_cell.length_a   1.000
_cell.length_b   1.000
_cell.length_c   1.000
_cell.angle_alpha   90.00
_cell.angle_beta   90.00
_cell.angle_gamma   90.00
#
_symmetry.space_group_name_H-M   'P 1'
#
loop_
_entity.id
_entity.type
_entity.pdbx_description
1 polymer ?
#
loop_
_entity_poly.entity_id
_entity_poly.type
_entity_poly.pdbx_seq_one_letter_code
_entity_poly.pdbx_strand_id
1 'polypeptide(L)'
;DPNPVTRQDRPTVENPLGIFRTTMAYNDQTMLCHFEMKAGAQVPLHHHPAVQNGYVIRGRVRFLRGDGSSFVAEAGSGYAFGPDEPHGGEVLEDAEVIECFAPKRPEYEP
;
A
#
# COMPACT_ATOMS: atom_id res chain seq x y z
N ASP A 1 13.74 -2.61 16.52
CA ASP A 1 13.47 -1.57 15.53
C ASP A 1 13.73 -0.20 16.10
N PRO A 2 14.30 0.71 15.28
CA PRO A 2 14.47 2.09 15.72
C PRO A 2 13.12 2.78 15.89
N ASN A 3 13.05 3.67 16.86
CA ASN A 3 11.90 4.53 17.12
C ASN A 3 12.40 5.94 17.44
N PRO A 4 11.95 6.97 16.76
CA PRO A 4 11.10 6.88 15.59
C PRO A 4 11.88 6.50 14.33
N VAL A 5 11.15 6.03 13.31
CA VAL A 5 11.67 5.86 11.97
C VAL A 5 11.09 6.97 11.11
N THR A 6 11.95 7.74 10.44
CA THR A 6 11.51 8.76 9.48
C THR A 6 11.66 8.22 8.06
N ARG A 7 10.99 8.89 7.10
CA ARG A 7 11.10 8.47 5.70
C ARG A 7 12.54 8.57 5.17
N GLN A 8 13.34 9.49 5.72
CA GLN A 8 14.75 9.64 5.32
C GLN A 8 15.63 8.51 5.84
N ASP A 9 15.19 7.78 6.87
CA ASP A 9 15.95 6.67 7.44
C ASP A 9 15.86 5.39 6.59
N ARG A 10 14.96 5.36 5.61
CA ARG A 10 14.62 4.16 4.86
C ARG A 10 14.76 4.40 3.35
N PRO A 11 15.13 3.36 2.58
CA PRO A 11 15.13 3.48 1.12
C PRO A 11 13.70 3.58 0.60
N THR A 12 13.52 4.33 -0.49
CA THR A 12 12.29 4.35 -1.26
C THR A 12 12.47 3.49 -2.50
N VAL A 13 11.55 2.56 -2.72
CA VAL A 13 11.61 1.61 -3.82
C VAL A 13 10.44 1.86 -4.77
N GLU A 14 10.73 2.02 -6.05
CA GLU A 14 9.69 2.14 -7.07
C GLU A 14 9.37 0.76 -7.63
N ASN A 15 8.18 0.24 -7.34
CA ASN A 15 7.71 -1.05 -7.85
C ASN A 15 6.23 -1.23 -7.52
N PRO A 16 5.34 -1.42 -8.51
CA PRO A 16 5.57 -1.28 -9.95
C PRO A 16 5.80 0.18 -10.35
N LEU A 17 5.95 0.43 -11.63
CA LEU A 17 6.20 1.77 -12.16
C LEU A 17 5.18 2.78 -11.62
N GLY A 18 5.67 3.89 -11.08
CA GLY A 18 4.83 4.96 -10.54
C GLY A 18 4.36 4.74 -9.10
N ILE A 19 4.72 3.64 -8.48
CA ILE A 19 4.38 3.33 -7.08
C ILE A 19 5.65 3.33 -6.26
N PHE A 20 5.78 4.32 -5.37
CA PHE A 20 6.99 4.53 -4.56
C PHE A 20 6.69 4.16 -3.11
N ARG A 21 7.33 3.11 -2.63
CA ARG A 21 7.13 2.58 -1.28
C ARG A 21 8.32 2.93 -0.39
N THR A 22 8.01 3.43 0.79
CA THR A 22 8.99 3.56 1.88
C THR A 22 8.47 2.74 3.06
N THR A 23 9.16 1.65 3.39
CA THR A 23 8.81 0.86 4.57
C THR A 23 9.20 1.63 5.81
N MET A 24 8.25 1.81 6.71
CA MET A 24 8.44 2.57 7.95
C MET A 24 8.74 1.63 9.12
N ALA A 25 8.16 1.86 10.27
CA ALA A 25 8.34 1.00 11.43
C ALA A 25 7.65 -0.35 11.23
N TYR A 26 8.27 -1.41 11.68
CA TYR A 26 7.69 -2.75 11.59
C TYR A 26 8.30 -3.68 12.64
N ASN A 27 7.62 -4.77 12.88
CA ASN A 27 8.11 -5.92 13.64
C ASN A 27 7.58 -7.19 12.96
N ASP A 28 7.73 -8.34 13.58
CA ASP A 28 7.29 -9.59 12.94
C ASP A 28 5.77 -9.65 12.73
N GLN A 29 5.00 -8.89 13.49
CA GLN A 29 3.54 -8.96 13.50
C GLN A 29 2.86 -7.90 12.64
N THR A 30 3.47 -6.73 12.48
CA THR A 30 2.90 -5.64 11.68
C THR A 30 3.98 -4.85 10.97
N MET A 31 3.59 -4.25 9.85
CA MET A 31 4.49 -3.41 9.06
C MET A 31 3.72 -2.23 8.50
N LEU A 32 4.25 -1.03 8.74
CA LEU A 32 3.69 0.21 8.22
C LEU A 32 4.51 0.66 7.00
N CYS A 33 3.82 0.92 5.89
CA CYS A 33 4.44 1.42 4.66
C CYS A 33 3.79 2.73 4.23
N HIS A 34 4.62 3.62 3.72
CA HIS A 34 4.18 4.87 3.11
C HIS A 34 4.31 4.73 1.60
N PHE A 35 3.29 5.19 0.86
CA PHE A 35 3.27 5.14 -0.59
C PHE A 35 3.01 6.51 -1.18
N GLU A 36 3.83 6.89 -2.17
CA GLU A 36 3.53 7.94 -3.14
C GLU A 36 3.20 7.25 -4.45
N MET A 37 2.07 7.63 -5.05
CA MET A 37 1.56 6.95 -6.25
C MET A 37 1.27 7.98 -7.33
N LYS A 38 1.74 7.72 -8.54
CA LYS A 38 1.54 8.64 -9.67
C LYS A 38 0.30 8.27 -10.45
N ALA A 39 -0.45 9.30 -10.88
CA ALA A 39 -1.62 9.11 -11.74
C ALA A 39 -1.26 8.24 -12.95
N GLY A 40 -2.12 7.27 -13.25
CA GLY A 40 -1.91 6.32 -14.34
C GLY A 40 -1.14 5.06 -13.95
N ALA A 41 -0.53 5.03 -12.77
CA ALA A 41 0.14 3.82 -12.29
C ALA A 41 -0.89 2.71 -12.07
N GLN A 42 -0.48 1.47 -12.31
CA GLN A 42 -1.34 0.30 -12.17
C GLN A 42 -0.65 -0.75 -11.33
N VAL A 43 -1.43 -1.38 -10.44
CA VAL A 43 -1.01 -2.53 -9.66
C VAL A 43 -1.82 -3.72 -10.16
N PRO A 44 -1.18 -4.73 -10.77
CA PRO A 44 -1.91 -5.89 -11.24
C PRO A 44 -2.63 -6.61 -10.12
N LEU A 45 -3.71 -7.30 -10.46
CA LEU A 45 -4.42 -8.15 -9.51
C LEU A 45 -3.45 -9.20 -8.96
N HIS A 46 -3.34 -9.28 -7.65
CA HIS A 46 -2.44 -10.19 -6.95
C HIS A 46 -3.02 -10.53 -5.58
N HIS A 47 -2.37 -11.42 -4.87
CA HIS A 47 -2.74 -11.75 -3.50
C HIS A 47 -1.48 -12.10 -2.70
N HIS A 48 -1.57 -11.99 -1.39
CA HIS A 48 -0.50 -12.35 -0.47
C HIS A 48 -1.11 -12.74 0.89
N PRO A 49 -0.38 -13.54 1.69
CA PRO A 49 -0.92 -14.01 2.99
C PRO A 49 -1.22 -12.88 3.97
N ALA A 50 -0.41 -11.83 3.99
CA ALA A 50 -0.61 -10.72 4.92
C ALA A 50 -1.93 -10.00 4.63
N VAL A 51 -2.68 -9.70 5.69
CA VAL A 51 -3.80 -8.77 5.61
C VAL A 51 -3.28 -7.35 5.44
N GLN A 52 -4.10 -6.46 4.92
CA GLN A 52 -3.68 -5.12 4.55
C GLN A 52 -4.79 -4.13 4.82
N ASN A 53 -4.48 -3.10 5.61
CA ASN A 53 -5.37 -1.94 5.79
C ASN A 53 -4.67 -0.73 5.22
N GLY A 54 -5.43 0.18 4.63
CA GLY A 54 -4.87 1.40 4.09
C GLY A 54 -5.72 2.63 4.38
N TYR A 55 -5.09 3.79 4.27
CA TYR A 55 -5.75 5.08 4.44
C TYR A 55 -5.20 6.04 3.39
N VAL A 56 -6.10 6.65 2.61
CA VAL A 56 -5.72 7.61 1.58
C VAL A 56 -5.59 8.99 2.21
N ILE A 57 -4.39 9.54 2.20
CA ILE A 57 -4.10 10.88 2.73
C ILE A 57 -4.53 11.93 1.71
N ARG A 58 -4.20 11.71 0.43
CA ARG A 58 -4.59 12.60 -0.68
C ARG A 58 -4.68 11.79 -1.98
N GLY A 59 -5.40 12.32 -2.95
CA GLY A 59 -5.54 11.71 -4.26
C GLY A 59 -6.68 10.70 -4.32
N ARG A 60 -6.69 9.88 -5.38
CA ARG A 60 -7.76 8.91 -5.64
C ARG A 60 -7.18 7.65 -6.26
N VAL A 61 -7.62 6.50 -5.76
CA VAL A 61 -7.21 5.19 -6.27
C VAL A 61 -8.45 4.34 -6.48
N ARG A 62 -8.57 3.72 -7.66
CA ARG A 62 -9.58 2.68 -7.89
C ARG A 62 -8.97 1.34 -7.54
N PHE A 63 -9.54 0.66 -6.55
CA PHE A 63 -9.14 -0.69 -6.19
C PHE A 63 -9.99 -1.71 -6.92
N LEU A 64 -9.34 -2.77 -7.40
CA LEU A 64 -9.98 -3.89 -8.10
C LEU A 64 -10.06 -5.06 -7.16
N ARG A 65 -11.18 -5.79 -7.20
CA ARG A 65 -11.38 -7.03 -6.43
C ARG A 65 -11.33 -8.25 -7.35
N GLY A 66 -11.08 -9.41 -6.76
CA GLY A 66 -11.00 -10.65 -7.51
C GLY A 66 -12.29 -11.06 -8.21
N ASP A 67 -13.45 -10.57 -7.74
CA ASP A 67 -14.75 -10.86 -8.37
C ASP A 67 -15.08 -9.91 -9.54
N GLY A 68 -14.16 -9.04 -9.91
CA GLY A 68 -14.34 -8.07 -10.99
C GLY A 68 -14.98 -6.75 -10.55
N SER A 69 -15.42 -6.63 -9.31
CA SER A 69 -15.93 -5.36 -8.79
C SER A 69 -14.78 -4.42 -8.46
N SER A 70 -15.10 -3.15 -8.27
CA SER A 70 -14.11 -2.13 -7.89
C SER A 70 -14.74 -1.10 -6.98
N PHE A 71 -13.90 -0.34 -6.30
CA PHE A 71 -14.31 0.83 -5.53
C PHE A 71 -13.22 1.90 -5.62
N VAL A 72 -13.62 3.15 -5.42
CA VAL A 72 -12.69 4.28 -5.41
C VAL A 72 -12.49 4.73 -3.98
N ALA A 73 -11.22 4.79 -3.56
CA ALA A 73 -10.83 5.38 -2.29
C ALA A 73 -10.19 6.74 -2.57
N GLU A 74 -10.64 7.76 -1.86
CA GLU A 74 -10.10 9.13 -1.99
C GLU A 74 -9.70 9.65 -0.61
N ALA A 75 -9.16 10.87 -0.56
CA ALA A 75 -8.66 11.45 0.69
C ALA A 75 -9.67 11.27 1.83
N GLY A 76 -9.21 10.69 2.94
CA GLY A 76 -10.04 10.38 4.10
C GLY A 76 -10.67 9.00 4.07
N SER A 77 -10.47 8.20 3.01
CA SER A 77 -11.02 6.84 2.92
C SER A 77 -10.06 5.82 3.49
N GLY A 78 -10.61 4.85 4.21
CA GLY A 78 -9.90 3.65 4.63
C GLY A 78 -10.40 2.44 3.85
N TYR A 79 -9.56 1.41 3.76
CA TYR A 79 -9.92 0.14 3.11
C TYR A 79 -9.18 -1.01 3.77
N ALA A 80 -9.65 -2.24 3.56
CA ALA A 80 -9.03 -3.43 4.12
C ALA A 80 -9.19 -4.60 3.15
N PHE A 81 -8.14 -5.42 3.07
CA PHE A 81 -8.15 -6.67 2.34
C PHE A 81 -7.72 -7.79 3.28
N GLY A 82 -8.45 -8.92 3.21
CA GLY A 82 -8.17 -10.10 4.03
C GLY A 82 -6.97 -10.91 3.54
N PRO A 83 -6.62 -11.98 4.26
CA PRO A 83 -5.51 -12.84 3.87
C PRO A 83 -5.79 -13.48 2.50
N ASP A 84 -4.82 -13.38 1.59
CA ASP A 84 -4.91 -13.92 0.24
C ASP A 84 -6.10 -13.42 -0.58
N GLU A 85 -6.72 -12.33 -0.17
CA GLU A 85 -7.81 -11.73 -0.93
C GLU A 85 -7.22 -11.05 -2.18
N PRO A 86 -7.64 -11.45 -3.40
CA PRO A 86 -7.14 -10.83 -4.62
C PRO A 86 -7.51 -9.36 -4.67
N HIS A 87 -6.53 -8.51 -5.01
CA HIS A 87 -6.74 -7.08 -5.15
C HIS A 87 -5.71 -6.50 -6.11
N GLY A 88 -6.04 -5.35 -6.65
CA GLY A 88 -5.18 -4.57 -7.52
C GLY A 88 -5.67 -3.14 -7.53
N GLY A 89 -5.10 -2.31 -8.39
CA GLY A 89 -5.51 -0.92 -8.40
C GLY A 89 -5.04 -0.14 -9.61
N GLU A 90 -5.68 1.01 -9.78
CA GLU A 90 -5.34 2.02 -10.77
C GLU A 90 -5.35 3.37 -10.09
N VAL A 91 -4.26 4.10 -10.19
CA VAL A 91 -4.14 5.42 -9.57
C VAL A 91 -4.81 6.45 -10.49
N LEU A 92 -5.89 7.06 -10.02
CA LEU A 92 -6.67 8.02 -10.80
C LEU A 92 -6.10 9.43 -10.71
N GLU A 93 -5.57 9.80 -9.54
CA GLU A 93 -4.89 11.07 -9.28
C GLU A 93 -3.66 10.78 -8.45
N ASP A 94 -2.62 11.60 -8.56
CA ASP A 94 -1.45 11.49 -7.69
C ASP A 94 -1.92 11.32 -6.24
N ALA A 95 -1.44 10.29 -5.59
CA ALA A 95 -1.96 9.90 -4.28
C ALA A 95 -0.84 9.68 -3.28
N GLU A 96 -1.19 9.90 -2.02
CA GLU A 96 -0.37 9.54 -0.87
C GLU A 96 -1.21 8.64 0.02
N VAL A 97 -0.67 7.46 0.34
CA VAL A 97 -1.40 6.40 1.04
C VAL A 97 -0.48 5.79 2.09
N ILE A 98 -1.03 5.44 3.24
CA ILE A 98 -0.32 4.61 4.22
C ILE A 98 -1.05 3.27 4.32
N GLU A 99 -0.27 2.18 4.44
CA GLU A 99 -0.80 0.83 4.57
C GLU A 99 -0.12 0.09 5.70
N CYS A 100 -0.89 -0.72 6.41
CA CYS A 100 -0.40 -1.61 7.45
C CYS A 100 -0.62 -3.05 7.01
N PHE A 101 0.43 -3.86 7.12
CA PHE A 101 0.40 -5.28 6.80
C PHE A 101 0.55 -6.11 8.08
N ALA A 102 -0.14 -7.23 8.17
CA ALA A 102 -0.01 -8.17 9.27
C ALA A 102 -0.14 -9.61 8.76
N PRO A 103 0.87 -10.46 8.97
CA PRO A 103 2.19 -10.12 9.51
C PRO A 103 2.99 -9.26 8.55
N LYS A 104 4.22 -8.92 8.93
CA LYS A 104 5.10 -8.17 8.02
C LYS A 104 5.26 -8.91 6.70
N ARG A 105 5.50 -8.17 5.63
CA ARG A 105 5.84 -8.73 4.33
C ARG A 105 7.35 -8.72 4.19
N PRO A 106 8.02 -9.90 4.20
CA PRO A 106 9.49 -9.95 4.16
C PRO A 106 10.07 -9.27 2.92
N GLU A 107 9.37 -9.33 1.79
CA GLU A 107 9.80 -8.69 0.56
C GLU A 107 9.82 -7.16 0.65
N TYR A 108 9.19 -6.58 1.66
CA TYR A 108 9.16 -5.14 1.91
C TYR A 108 10.14 -4.70 3.01
N GLU A 109 10.88 -5.62 3.61
CA GLU A 109 11.90 -5.25 4.58
C GLU A 109 13.01 -4.44 3.90
N PRO A 110 13.44 -3.33 4.52
CA PRO A 110 14.49 -2.50 3.93
C PRO A 110 15.86 -3.14 3.94
#